data_7d16e2a648743241e811cfa66dec556c
#
_entry.id   7d16e2a648743241e811cfa66dec556c
#
_cell.length_a   1.000
_cell.length_b   1.000
_cell.length_c   1.000
_cell.angle_alpha   90.00
_cell.angle_beta   90.00
_cell.angle_gamma   90.00
#
_symmetry.space_group_name_H-M   'P 1'
#
loop_
_entity.id
_entity.type
_entity.pdbx_description
1 polymer ?
#
loop_
_entity_poly.entity_id
_entity_poly.type
_entity_poly.pdbx_seq_one_letter_code
_entity_poly.pdbx_strand_id
1 'polypeptide(L)'
;MLELKNINKNYNPGTVNELCLFENFNLTIQDGEFVSVIGSNGSGKTSMLNIICGTIPVDSGSILVSGTDIVNQKDYIRHRRIGRVYQDPSKGTCPSMTILENMSIADNKGKGYGLGRGVNKARAEHYREMLRDLNLGLENQMETKVGSLSGGQRQTLALLMATMNPIEFLILDEHTAALDPKTA
;
A
#
# COMPACT_ATOMS: atom_id res chain seq x y z
N MET A 1 5.47 -15.39 3.64
CA MET A 1 4.28 -15.90 4.39
C MET A 1 3.78 -14.82 5.34
N LEU A 2 2.45 -14.59 5.36
CA LEU A 2 1.76 -13.71 6.34
C LEU A 2 0.87 -14.56 7.24
N GLU A 3 0.95 -14.34 8.55
CA GLU A 3 0.08 -15.03 9.52
C GLU A 3 -0.54 -14.02 10.49
N LEU A 4 -1.83 -14.07 10.63
CA LEU A 4 -2.58 -13.41 11.70
C LEU A 4 -2.97 -14.49 12.70
N LYS A 5 -2.61 -14.33 13.97
CA LYS A 5 -2.86 -15.34 15.04
C LYS A 5 -3.65 -14.72 16.17
N ASN A 6 -4.85 -15.28 16.40
CA ASN A 6 -5.73 -14.92 17.51
C ASN A 6 -5.98 -13.40 17.58
N ILE A 7 -6.22 -12.78 16.44
CA ILE A 7 -6.47 -11.34 16.36
C ILE A 7 -7.82 -11.04 17.00
N ASN A 8 -7.79 -10.14 17.98
CA ASN A 8 -8.99 -9.57 18.57
C ASN A 8 -9.01 -8.08 18.35
N LYS A 9 -10.18 -7.55 17.96
CA LYS A 9 -10.40 -6.11 17.75
C LYS A 9 -11.83 -5.74 18.07
N ASN A 10 -11.98 -4.89 19.07
CA ASN A 10 -13.25 -4.28 19.47
C ASN A 10 -13.17 -2.75 19.25
N TYR A 11 -14.27 -2.17 18.82
CA TYR A 11 -14.48 -0.74 18.81
C TYR A 11 -15.43 -0.35 19.93
N ASN A 12 -15.13 0.78 20.60
CA ASN A 12 -15.96 1.35 21.68
C ASN A 12 -16.34 0.34 22.77
N PRO A 13 -15.38 -0.41 23.35
CA PRO A 13 -15.70 -1.44 24.33
C PRO A 13 -16.42 -0.83 25.55
N GLY A 14 -17.42 -1.53 26.06
CA GLY A 14 -18.23 -1.14 27.22
C GLY A 14 -19.24 -0.02 26.94
N THR A 15 -19.50 0.33 25.68
CA THR A 15 -20.50 1.32 25.29
C THR A 15 -21.66 0.70 24.53
N VAL A 16 -22.77 1.43 24.35
CA VAL A 16 -23.92 1.00 23.54
C VAL A 16 -23.58 0.84 22.05
N ASN A 17 -22.45 1.39 21.62
CA ASN A 17 -21.93 1.29 20.24
C ASN A 17 -20.73 0.34 20.15
N GLU A 18 -20.61 -0.59 21.09
CA GLU A 18 -19.57 -1.62 21.04
C GLU A 18 -19.75 -2.50 19.80
N LEU A 19 -18.67 -2.66 19.06
CA LEU A 19 -18.60 -3.50 17.87
C LEU A 19 -17.38 -4.42 17.95
N CYS A 20 -17.64 -5.73 18.13
CA CYS A 20 -16.60 -6.74 17.97
C CYS A 20 -16.35 -6.93 16.48
N LEU A 21 -15.19 -6.47 16.00
CA LEU A 21 -14.80 -6.61 14.60
C LEU A 21 -14.17 -7.97 14.34
N PHE A 22 -13.27 -8.40 15.21
CA PHE A 22 -12.60 -9.70 15.15
C PHE A 22 -12.52 -10.32 16.54
N GLU A 23 -12.83 -11.61 16.60
CA GLU A 23 -12.71 -12.45 17.80
C GLU A 23 -11.92 -13.71 17.41
N ASN A 24 -10.73 -13.88 18.02
CA ASN A 24 -9.83 -14.99 17.74
C ASN A 24 -9.60 -15.25 16.23
N PHE A 25 -9.55 -14.18 15.43
CA PHE A 25 -9.42 -14.28 13.98
C PHE A 25 -8.03 -14.77 13.59
N ASN A 26 -8.00 -15.78 12.72
CA ASN A 26 -6.78 -16.39 12.21
C ASN A 26 -6.81 -16.40 10.69
N LEU A 27 -5.68 -16.07 10.07
CA LEU A 27 -5.49 -16.09 8.63
C LEU A 27 -4.04 -16.43 8.33
N THR A 28 -3.81 -17.34 7.40
CA THR A 28 -2.47 -17.64 6.89
C THR A 28 -2.46 -17.51 5.38
N ILE A 29 -1.49 -16.79 4.85
CA ILE A 29 -1.25 -16.63 3.41
C ILE A 29 0.19 -17.08 3.15
N GLN A 30 0.35 -18.08 2.29
CA GLN A 30 1.67 -18.61 1.93
C GLN A 30 2.42 -17.70 0.96
N ASP A 31 3.72 -17.92 0.82
CA ASP A 31 4.49 -17.21 -0.20
C ASP A 31 4.01 -17.61 -1.60
N GLY A 32 3.83 -16.62 -2.47
CA GLY A 32 3.34 -16.82 -3.83
C GLY A 32 1.83 -17.02 -3.97
N GLU A 33 1.07 -17.02 -2.88
CA GLU A 33 -0.39 -17.07 -2.97
C GLU A 33 -0.99 -15.72 -3.37
N PHE A 34 -2.04 -15.80 -4.19
CA PHE A 34 -2.96 -14.71 -4.48
C PHE A 34 -4.28 -14.96 -3.76
N VAL A 35 -4.65 -14.09 -2.82
CA VAL A 35 -5.85 -14.25 -1.99
C VAL A 35 -6.81 -13.09 -2.24
N SER A 36 -8.05 -13.42 -2.60
CA SER A 36 -9.15 -12.46 -2.73
C SER A 36 -10.01 -12.46 -1.46
N VAL A 37 -10.22 -11.28 -0.89
CA VAL A 37 -11.10 -11.10 0.28
C VAL A 37 -12.44 -10.56 -0.19
N ILE A 38 -13.48 -11.37 -0.09
CA ILE A 38 -14.83 -11.06 -0.53
C ILE A 38 -15.74 -10.90 0.69
N GLY A 39 -16.67 -9.97 0.62
CA GLY A 39 -17.68 -9.72 1.67
C GLY A 39 -18.47 -8.44 1.42
N SER A 40 -19.59 -8.29 2.12
CA SER A 40 -20.45 -7.11 2.04
C SER A 40 -19.74 -5.84 2.55
N ASN A 41 -20.31 -4.68 2.23
CA ASN A 41 -19.84 -3.41 2.81
C ASN A 41 -20.02 -3.45 4.33
N GLY A 42 -19.00 -2.99 5.05
CA GLY A 42 -18.99 -3.06 6.52
C GLY A 42 -18.53 -4.39 7.13
N SER A 43 -18.20 -5.42 6.32
CA SER A 43 -17.74 -6.73 6.84
C SER A 43 -16.31 -6.72 7.41
N GLY A 44 -15.63 -5.58 7.47
CA GLY A 44 -14.30 -5.47 8.05
C GLY A 44 -13.11 -5.67 7.10
N LYS A 45 -13.32 -5.83 5.78
CA LYS A 45 -12.24 -6.01 4.80
C LYS A 45 -11.15 -4.95 4.91
N THR A 46 -11.52 -3.69 4.74
CA THR A 46 -10.58 -2.56 4.84
C THR A 46 -9.96 -2.45 6.22
N SER A 47 -10.71 -2.79 7.28
CA SER A 47 -10.18 -2.80 8.65
C SER A 47 -9.11 -3.88 8.83
N MET A 48 -9.30 -5.07 8.26
CA MET A 48 -8.29 -6.12 8.24
C MET A 48 -7.01 -5.66 7.54
N LEU A 49 -7.14 -5.05 6.34
CA LEU A 49 -5.99 -4.51 5.61
C LEU A 49 -5.28 -3.41 6.42
N ASN A 50 -6.03 -2.55 7.11
CA ASN A 50 -5.50 -1.50 7.98
C ASN A 50 -4.77 -2.08 9.21
N ILE A 51 -5.27 -3.18 9.78
CA ILE A 51 -4.61 -3.90 10.88
C ILE A 51 -3.27 -4.48 10.41
N ILE A 52 -3.23 -5.14 9.26
CA ILE A 52 -2.00 -5.68 8.69
C ILE A 52 -0.97 -4.56 8.46
N CYS A 53 -1.40 -3.44 7.90
CA CYS A 53 -0.55 -2.27 7.64
C CYS A 53 -0.15 -1.51 8.91
N GLY A 54 -0.82 -1.73 10.05
CA GLY A 54 -0.53 -1.06 11.33
C GLY A 54 -1.20 0.28 11.52
N THR A 55 -2.09 0.69 10.61
CA THR A 55 -2.89 1.91 10.75
C THR A 55 -3.95 1.77 11.86
N ILE A 56 -4.47 0.55 12.07
CA ILE A 56 -5.37 0.21 13.16
C ILE A 56 -4.64 -0.77 14.09
N PRO A 57 -4.45 -0.46 15.37
CA PRO A 57 -3.88 -1.39 16.33
C PRO A 57 -4.88 -2.50 16.68
N VAL A 58 -4.38 -3.70 16.94
CA VAL A 58 -5.15 -4.80 17.50
C VAL A 58 -5.23 -4.68 19.02
N ASP A 59 -6.25 -5.29 19.63
CA ASP A 59 -6.38 -5.35 21.07
C ASP A 59 -5.55 -6.52 21.64
N SER A 60 -5.47 -7.62 20.89
CA SER A 60 -4.55 -8.74 21.18
C SER A 60 -4.32 -9.60 19.94
N GLY A 61 -3.35 -10.51 20.01
CA GLY A 61 -2.92 -11.37 18.93
C GLY A 61 -1.57 -10.97 18.36
N SER A 62 -1.12 -11.66 17.32
CA SER A 62 0.15 -11.40 16.65
C SER A 62 0.00 -11.40 15.13
N ILE A 63 0.86 -10.62 14.46
CA ILE A 63 0.92 -10.49 13.01
C ILE A 63 2.34 -10.80 12.58
N LEU A 64 2.55 -11.94 11.92
CA LEU A 64 3.88 -12.35 11.48
C LEU A 64 4.00 -12.19 9.96
N VAL A 65 5.11 -11.56 9.55
CA VAL A 65 5.53 -11.50 8.15
C VAL A 65 6.87 -12.20 8.04
N SER A 66 6.91 -13.29 7.28
CA SER A 66 8.07 -14.19 7.17
C SER A 66 8.66 -14.56 8.55
N GLY A 67 7.78 -14.94 9.49
CA GLY A 67 8.14 -15.35 10.85
C GLY A 67 8.51 -14.21 11.81
N THR A 68 8.56 -12.96 11.34
CA THR A 68 8.85 -11.80 12.19
C THR A 68 7.53 -11.18 12.66
N ASP A 69 7.32 -11.08 13.97
CA ASP A 69 6.16 -10.38 14.52
C ASP A 69 6.29 -8.86 14.31
N ILE A 70 5.28 -8.30 13.66
CA ILE A 70 5.22 -6.88 13.32
C ILE A 70 4.12 -6.13 14.11
N VAL A 71 3.40 -6.81 15.02
CA VAL A 71 2.22 -6.25 15.69
C VAL A 71 2.51 -4.93 16.42
N ASN A 72 3.69 -4.78 17.02
CA ASN A 72 4.11 -3.58 17.73
C ASN A 72 4.96 -2.61 16.88
N GLN A 73 5.21 -2.94 15.60
CA GLN A 73 5.95 -2.06 14.71
C GLN A 73 5.06 -0.91 14.24
N LYS A 74 5.65 0.28 14.15
CA LYS A 74 5.00 1.46 13.56
C LYS A 74 4.69 1.20 12.09
N ASP A 75 3.62 1.80 11.57
CA ASP A 75 3.12 1.65 10.21
C ASP A 75 4.22 1.88 9.16
N TYR A 76 5.01 2.97 9.25
CA TYR A 76 6.08 3.26 8.30
C TYR A 76 7.19 2.19 8.28
N ILE A 77 7.39 1.43 9.37
CA ILE A 77 8.33 0.31 9.42
C ILE A 77 7.74 -0.88 8.69
N ARG A 78 6.44 -1.19 8.93
CA ARG A 78 5.73 -2.28 8.23
C ARG A 78 5.70 -2.04 6.73
N HIS A 79 5.49 -0.80 6.31
CA HIS A 79 5.47 -0.43 4.89
C HIS A 79 6.82 -0.60 4.18
N ARG A 80 7.93 -0.84 4.87
CA ARG A 80 9.19 -1.26 4.21
C ARG A 80 9.08 -2.64 3.59
N ARG A 81 8.26 -3.53 4.17
CA ARG A 81 8.05 -4.92 3.76
C ARG A 81 6.73 -5.13 3.02
N ILE A 82 5.76 -4.23 3.25
CA ILE A 82 4.41 -4.34 2.71
C ILE A 82 4.19 -3.21 1.70
N GLY A 83 3.89 -3.56 0.45
CA GLY A 83 3.35 -2.64 -0.54
C GLY A 83 1.85 -2.48 -0.35
N ARG A 84 1.32 -1.26 -0.49
CA ARG A 84 -0.13 -1.03 -0.46
C ARG A 84 -0.56 -0.12 -1.60
N VAL A 85 -1.57 -0.56 -2.33
CA VAL A 85 -2.30 0.25 -3.30
C VAL A 85 -3.69 0.52 -2.74
N TYR A 86 -4.04 1.81 -2.63
CA TYR A 86 -5.30 2.26 -2.06
C TYR A 86 -6.38 2.35 -3.14
N GLN A 87 -7.63 2.20 -2.73
CA GLN A 87 -8.80 2.45 -3.57
C GLN A 87 -8.78 3.87 -4.17
N ASP A 88 -8.43 4.87 -3.37
CA ASP A 88 -8.18 6.23 -3.82
C ASP A 88 -6.68 6.42 -4.11
N PRO A 89 -6.28 6.60 -5.39
CA PRO A 89 -4.88 6.72 -5.77
C PRO A 89 -4.20 7.97 -5.18
N SER A 90 -4.96 8.97 -4.73
CA SER A 90 -4.39 10.16 -4.08
C SER A 90 -3.75 9.85 -2.72
N LYS A 91 -4.14 8.74 -2.08
CA LYS A 91 -3.53 8.26 -0.83
C LYS A 91 -2.17 7.58 -1.04
N GLY A 92 -1.91 7.09 -2.25
CA GLY A 92 -0.65 6.45 -2.62
C GLY A 92 0.33 7.37 -3.34
N THR A 93 -0.09 8.60 -3.69
CA THR A 93 0.70 9.58 -4.42
C THR A 93 0.61 10.96 -3.79
N CYS A 94 1.52 11.88 -4.15
CA CYS A 94 1.43 13.29 -3.81
C CYS A 94 0.96 14.09 -5.04
N PRO A 95 -0.32 14.49 -5.15
CA PRO A 95 -0.85 15.13 -6.35
C PRO A 95 -0.19 16.47 -6.71
N SER A 96 0.35 17.19 -5.74
CA SER A 96 1.02 18.48 -5.94
C SER A 96 2.44 18.35 -6.47
N MET A 97 3.04 17.17 -6.38
CA MET A 97 4.38 16.85 -6.84
C MET A 97 4.38 16.25 -8.25
N THR A 98 5.50 16.35 -8.94
CA THR A 98 5.72 15.76 -10.26
C THR A 98 5.85 14.23 -10.17
N ILE A 99 5.76 13.53 -11.30
CA ILE A 99 6.03 12.09 -11.40
C ILE A 99 7.44 11.79 -10.88
N LEU A 100 8.45 12.55 -11.30
CA LEU A 100 9.84 12.39 -10.88
C LEU A 100 10.00 12.51 -9.36
N GLU A 101 9.35 13.49 -8.74
CA GLU A 101 9.37 13.69 -7.29
C GLU A 101 8.69 12.53 -6.55
N ASN A 102 7.52 12.11 -7.00
CA ASN A 102 6.79 10.98 -6.42
C ASN A 102 7.63 9.69 -6.46
N MET A 103 8.21 9.36 -7.62
CA MET A 103 9.05 8.17 -7.78
C MET A 103 10.33 8.26 -6.94
N SER A 104 10.95 9.46 -6.84
CA SER A 104 12.12 9.66 -6.00
C SER A 104 11.83 9.40 -4.51
N ILE A 105 10.65 9.82 -4.02
CA ILE A 105 10.21 9.54 -2.65
C ILE A 105 9.98 8.04 -2.46
N ALA A 106 9.30 7.39 -3.41
CA ALA A 106 9.03 5.96 -3.33
C ALA A 106 10.32 5.12 -3.35
N ASP A 107 11.30 5.47 -4.22
CA ASP A 107 12.61 4.81 -4.28
C ASP A 107 13.43 4.97 -2.99
N ASN A 108 13.23 6.07 -2.27
CA ASN A 108 13.90 6.32 -0.99
C ASN A 108 13.22 5.65 0.21
N LYS A 109 12.15 4.92 0.00
CA LYS A 109 11.40 4.20 1.04
C LYS A 109 12.34 3.28 1.84
N GLY A 110 12.36 3.47 3.16
CA GLY A 110 13.19 2.67 4.06
C GLY A 110 14.66 3.07 4.13
N LYS A 111 15.13 4.03 3.33
CA LYS A 111 16.48 4.60 3.38
C LYS A 111 16.51 5.83 4.28
N GLY A 112 17.68 6.17 4.81
CA GLY A 112 17.85 7.40 5.60
C GLY A 112 17.80 8.64 4.71
N TYR A 113 17.12 9.68 5.19
CA TYR A 113 17.13 11.01 4.55
C TYR A 113 18.31 11.80 5.11
N GLY A 114 19.27 12.19 4.23
CA GLY A 114 20.31 13.13 4.54
C GLY A 114 19.89 14.58 4.26
N LEU A 115 20.86 15.51 4.32
CA LEU A 115 20.67 16.92 3.94
C LEU A 115 20.72 17.15 2.40
N GLY A 116 20.70 16.08 1.61
CA GLY A 116 20.71 16.13 0.16
C GLY A 116 19.36 16.52 -0.46
N ARG A 117 19.36 16.68 -1.79
CA ARG A 117 18.12 16.91 -2.54
C ARG A 117 17.20 15.69 -2.45
N GLY A 118 15.90 15.90 -2.19
CA GLY A 118 14.89 14.84 -2.14
C GLY A 118 14.64 14.16 -3.50
N VAL A 119 14.93 14.87 -4.61
CA VAL A 119 14.76 14.35 -5.97
C VAL A 119 16.05 13.69 -6.46
N ASN A 120 15.97 12.43 -6.82
CA ASN A 120 17.11 11.66 -7.34
C ASN A 120 17.20 11.76 -8.86
N LYS A 121 17.76 12.86 -9.36
CA LYS A 121 17.92 13.09 -10.82
C LYS A 121 18.84 12.05 -11.49
N ALA A 122 19.78 11.46 -10.77
CA ALA A 122 20.66 10.43 -11.32
C ALA A 122 19.91 9.15 -11.69
N ARG A 123 18.76 8.89 -11.07
CA ARG A 123 17.90 7.74 -11.36
C ARG A 123 16.74 8.04 -12.30
N ALA A 124 16.65 9.27 -12.81
CA ALA A 124 15.52 9.67 -13.67
C ALA A 124 15.36 8.78 -14.91
N GLU A 125 16.47 8.32 -15.53
CA GLU A 125 16.39 7.39 -16.66
C GLU A 125 15.84 6.03 -16.27
N HIS A 126 16.28 5.48 -15.15
CA HIS A 126 15.73 4.24 -14.61
C HIS A 126 14.21 4.36 -14.35
N TYR A 127 13.75 5.49 -13.80
CA TYR A 127 12.31 5.72 -13.64
C TYR A 127 11.55 5.79 -14.95
N ARG A 128 12.17 6.39 -16.00
CA ARG A 128 11.58 6.40 -17.35
C ARG A 128 11.43 4.99 -17.93
N GLU A 129 12.43 4.15 -17.74
CA GLU A 129 12.37 2.74 -18.16
C GLU A 129 11.21 2.03 -17.50
N MET A 130 11.07 2.13 -16.18
CA MET A 130 9.95 1.53 -15.43
C MET A 130 8.58 2.06 -15.89
N LEU A 131 8.49 3.36 -16.20
CA LEU A 131 7.23 3.97 -16.69
C LEU A 131 6.91 3.54 -18.12
N ARG A 132 7.92 3.32 -18.97
CA ARG A 132 7.76 2.87 -20.35
C ARG A 132 7.09 1.51 -20.44
N ASP A 133 7.39 0.62 -19.50
CA ASP A 133 6.79 -0.72 -19.42
C ASP A 133 5.28 -0.67 -19.17
N LEU A 134 4.76 0.43 -18.62
CA LEU A 134 3.33 0.64 -18.39
C LEU A 134 2.56 0.98 -19.67
N ASN A 135 3.23 1.39 -20.74
CA ASN A 135 2.64 1.81 -22.03
C ASN A 135 1.57 2.92 -21.92
N LEU A 136 1.73 3.86 -20.98
CA LEU A 136 0.80 4.96 -20.72
C LEU A 136 1.34 6.34 -21.12
N GLY A 137 2.56 6.41 -21.69
CA GLY A 137 3.22 7.64 -22.10
C GLY A 137 3.75 8.50 -20.94
N LEU A 138 3.74 7.96 -19.71
CA LEU A 138 4.18 8.68 -18.51
C LEU A 138 5.69 8.95 -18.49
N GLU A 139 6.48 8.16 -19.18
CA GLU A 139 7.92 8.30 -19.34
C GLU A 139 8.32 9.65 -19.99
N ASN A 140 7.40 10.23 -20.78
CA ASN A 140 7.58 11.54 -21.43
C ASN A 140 7.07 12.71 -20.58
N GLN A 141 6.47 12.43 -19.41
CA GLN A 141 5.76 13.41 -18.59
C GLN A 141 6.34 13.53 -17.18
N MET A 142 7.63 13.26 -16.99
CA MET A 142 8.30 13.21 -15.67
C MET A 142 8.10 14.47 -14.83
N GLU A 143 8.01 15.65 -15.47
CA GLU A 143 7.82 16.95 -14.80
C GLU A 143 6.33 17.32 -14.64
N THR A 144 5.41 16.46 -15.09
CA THR A 144 3.96 16.68 -14.94
C THR A 144 3.55 16.38 -13.50
N LYS A 145 2.71 17.24 -12.92
CA LYS A 145 2.14 17.00 -11.59
C LYS A 145 1.19 15.81 -11.63
N VAL A 146 1.31 14.93 -10.66
CA VAL A 146 0.49 13.71 -10.56
C VAL A 146 -1.00 14.04 -10.44
N GLY A 147 -1.36 15.19 -9.87
CA GLY A 147 -2.74 15.66 -9.80
C GLY A 147 -3.43 15.90 -11.14
N SER A 148 -2.66 16.16 -12.24
CA SER A 148 -3.20 16.35 -13.58
C SER A 148 -3.34 15.06 -14.39
N LEU A 149 -2.86 13.94 -13.89
CA LEU A 149 -3.00 12.64 -14.54
C LEU A 149 -4.46 12.13 -14.47
N SER A 150 -4.85 11.31 -15.43
CA SER A 150 -6.12 10.58 -15.36
C SER A 150 -6.17 9.64 -14.14
N GLY A 151 -7.37 9.22 -13.73
CA GLY A 151 -7.54 8.27 -12.64
C GLY A 151 -6.75 6.98 -12.85
N GLY A 152 -6.85 6.38 -14.05
CA GLY A 152 -6.10 5.17 -14.41
C GLY A 152 -4.59 5.37 -14.41
N GLN A 153 -4.08 6.45 -15.02
CA GLN A 153 -2.65 6.77 -14.99
C GLN A 153 -2.12 6.92 -13.57
N ARG A 154 -2.88 7.60 -12.70
CA ARG A 154 -2.50 7.79 -11.30
C ARG A 154 -2.52 6.47 -10.52
N GLN A 155 -3.52 5.62 -10.78
CA GLN A 155 -3.60 4.30 -10.14
C GLN A 155 -2.44 3.40 -10.55
N THR A 156 -2.12 3.36 -11.85
CA THR A 156 -1.00 2.58 -12.35
C THR A 156 0.34 3.10 -11.82
N LEU A 157 0.52 4.43 -11.74
CA LEU A 157 1.69 5.02 -11.09
C LEU A 157 1.78 4.64 -9.61
N ALA A 158 0.66 4.66 -8.86
CA ALA A 158 0.63 4.25 -7.46
C ALA A 158 1.02 2.78 -7.29
N LEU A 159 0.56 1.90 -8.17
CA LEU A 159 0.94 0.49 -8.19
C LEU A 159 2.45 0.32 -8.44
N LEU A 160 3.00 1.00 -9.46
CA LEU A 160 4.42 0.99 -9.75
C LEU A 160 5.23 1.44 -8.52
N MET A 161 4.85 2.56 -7.90
CA MET A 161 5.53 3.09 -6.71
C MET A 161 5.46 2.14 -5.51
N ALA A 162 4.35 1.41 -5.35
CA ALA A 162 4.20 0.43 -4.27
C ALA A 162 5.11 -0.80 -4.43
N THR A 163 5.51 -1.13 -5.68
CA THR A 163 6.26 -2.33 -6.04
C THR A 163 7.70 -2.07 -6.49
N MET A 164 8.12 -0.81 -6.66
CA MET A 164 9.45 -0.49 -7.19
C MET A 164 10.61 -0.83 -6.23
N ASN A 165 10.33 -1.04 -4.95
CA ASN A 165 11.28 -1.59 -3.99
C ASN A 165 10.90 -3.02 -3.63
N PRO A 166 11.84 -3.88 -3.22
CA PRO A 166 11.53 -5.23 -2.78
C PRO A 166 10.52 -5.21 -1.63
N ILE A 167 9.42 -5.92 -1.83
CA ILE A 167 8.37 -6.12 -0.82
C ILE A 167 8.13 -7.62 -0.65
N GLU A 168 7.66 -8.02 0.52
CA GLU A 168 7.31 -9.40 0.84
C GLU A 168 5.82 -9.66 0.64
N PHE A 169 5.01 -8.61 0.69
CA PHE A 169 3.57 -8.69 0.59
C PHE A 169 3.00 -7.46 -0.10
N LEU A 170 2.06 -7.66 -1.03
CA LEU A 170 1.33 -6.60 -1.72
C LEU A 170 -0.15 -6.65 -1.34
N ILE A 171 -0.67 -5.53 -0.88
CA ILE A 171 -2.09 -5.34 -0.56
C ILE A 171 -2.71 -4.46 -1.64
N LEU A 172 -3.78 -4.96 -2.27
CA LEU A 172 -4.58 -4.26 -3.28
C LEU A 172 -5.99 -4.01 -2.71
N ASP A 173 -6.32 -2.76 -2.44
CA ASP A 173 -7.61 -2.35 -1.86
C ASP A 173 -8.50 -1.77 -2.97
N GLU A 174 -9.39 -2.60 -3.56
CA GLU A 174 -10.31 -2.25 -4.66
C GLU A 174 -9.64 -1.46 -5.82
N HIS A 175 -8.41 -1.80 -6.14
CA HIS A 175 -7.52 -1.06 -7.04
C HIS A 175 -8.05 -0.93 -8.49
N THR A 176 -8.98 -1.77 -8.90
CA THR A 176 -9.54 -1.76 -10.27
C THR A 176 -10.74 -0.82 -10.43
N ALA A 177 -11.31 -0.29 -9.34
CA ALA A 177 -12.50 0.57 -9.40
C ALA A 177 -12.28 1.87 -10.18
N ALA A 178 -11.05 2.33 -10.32
CA ALA A 178 -10.68 3.55 -11.05
C ALA A 178 -10.09 3.29 -12.46
N LEU A 179 -9.97 2.01 -12.87
CA LEU A 179 -9.42 1.67 -14.19
C LEU A 179 -10.54 1.60 -15.24
N ASP A 180 -10.25 2.12 -16.43
CA ASP A 180 -11.07 1.88 -17.61
C ASP A 180 -11.06 0.36 -17.91
N PRO A 181 -12.19 -0.26 -18.34
CA PRO A 181 -12.26 -1.68 -18.72
C PRO A 181 -11.21 -2.14 -19.74
N LYS A 182 -10.55 -1.22 -20.44
CA LYS A 182 -9.43 -1.52 -21.35
C LYS A 182 -8.05 -1.58 -20.66
N THR A 183 -7.95 -1.12 -19.42
CA THR A 183 -6.69 -1.04 -18.64
C THR A 183 -6.71 -1.89 -17.37
N ALA A 184 -7.83 -2.58 -17.11
CA ALA A 184 -8.03 -3.46 -15.95
C ALA A 184 -7.54 -4.89 -16.20
#